data_c7e2065daa1936a688e08dcc9f2780b3
#
_entry.id   c7e2065daa1936a688e08dcc9f2780b3
#
_cell.length_a   1.000
_cell.length_b   1.000
_cell.length_c   1.000
_cell.angle_alpha   90.00
_cell.angle_beta   90.00
_cell.angle_gamma   90.00
#
_symmetry.space_group_name_H-M   'P 1'
#
loop_
_entity.id
_entity.type
_entity.pdbx_description
1 polymer ?
#
loop_
_entity_poly.entity_id
_entity_poly.type
_entity_poly.pdbx_seq_one_letter_code
_entity_poly.pdbx_strand_id
1 'polypeptide(L)'
;MLFHRKDDTVILQKTPQTEFVAVAYEGGKDIPIFERADCFMFYTVLKKRMVRKNMLLIQDKKTEPVVRQLKELQADAVVCRAFGPRAKHLLDEAGIRCYEFDGGTQAGLNAYLEGSLQQG
;
A
#
# COMPACT_ATOMS: atom_id res chain seq x y z
N MET A 1 -11.68 -24.73 -5.98
CA MET A 1 -11.16 -24.79 -6.00
C MET A 1 -10.25 -24.39 -6.26
N LEU A 2 -9.72 -24.29 -6.23
CA LEU A 2 -8.84 -23.78 -6.48
C LEU A 2 -7.93 -24.30 -7.03
N PHE A 3 -7.43 -24.26 -7.39
CA PHE A 3 -6.60 -24.57 -7.88
C PHE A 3 -5.57 -24.35 -7.67
N HIS A 4 -4.93 -24.45 -7.68
CA HIS A 4 -3.96 -24.17 -7.50
C HIS A 4 -3.00 -24.29 -8.20
N ARG A 5 -2.30 -23.98 -8.32
CA ARG A 5 -1.43 -23.97 -8.97
C ARG A 5 -0.36 -23.74 -8.44
N LYS A 6 0.54 -23.87 -8.74
CA LYS A 6 1.59 -23.79 -8.21
C LYS A 6 1.94 -22.53 -8.03
N ASP A 7 1.70 -21.72 -8.51
CA ASP A 7 2.15 -20.53 -8.35
C ASP A 7 1.19 -19.74 -7.88
N ASP A 8 0.53 -20.08 -7.47
CA ASP A 8 -0.36 -19.50 -6.88
C ASP A 8 0.09 -18.57 -6.13
N THR A 9 1.05 -18.59 -5.99
CA THR A 9 1.65 -17.76 -5.34
C THR A 9 1.12 -16.54 -5.57
N VAL A 10 0.93 -16.21 -6.39
CA VAL A 10 0.65 -15.10 -6.65
C VAL A 10 -0.47 -14.64 -6.30
N ILE A 11 -1.27 -15.20 -6.09
CA ILE A 11 -2.30 -14.59 -6.02
C ILE A 11 -3.19 -14.90 -5.17
N LEU A 12 -3.30 -14.27 -4.15
CA LEU A 12 -4.40 -14.30 -3.45
C LEU A 12 -5.41 -13.54 -4.16
N GLN A 13 -6.45 -14.14 -4.48
CA GLN A 13 -7.52 -13.44 -5.08
C GLN A 13 -8.06 -12.46 -4.11
N LYS A 14 -8.36 -11.28 -4.56
CA LYS A 14 -8.97 -10.27 -3.71
C LYS A 14 -10.41 -10.63 -3.46
N THR A 15 -10.79 -10.68 -2.19
CA THR A 15 -12.15 -10.98 -1.79
C THR A 15 -12.67 -9.81 -0.98
N PRO A 16 -13.96 -9.77 -0.63
CA PRO A 16 -14.47 -8.67 0.19
C PRO A 16 -13.77 -8.56 1.56
N GLN A 17 -13.15 -9.64 2.03
CA GLN A 17 -12.47 -9.61 3.31
C GLN A 17 -11.00 -9.32 3.20
N THR A 18 -10.47 -9.25 1.99
CA THR A 18 -9.05 -9.04 1.75
C THR A 18 -8.79 -7.57 1.45
N GLU A 19 -7.76 -7.01 2.07
CA GLU A 19 -7.34 -5.66 1.76
C GLU A 19 -5.89 -5.67 1.31
N PHE A 20 -5.57 -4.83 0.35
CA PHE A 20 -4.19 -4.64 -0.08
C PHE A 20 -3.76 -3.26 0.40
N VAL A 21 -2.71 -3.23 1.22
CA VAL A 21 -2.23 -1.99 1.84
C VAL A 21 -0.79 -1.76 1.41
N ALA A 22 -0.52 -0.61 0.83
CA ALA A 22 0.82 -0.24 0.40
C ALA A 22 1.39 0.75 1.40
N VAL A 23 2.58 0.46 1.94
CA VAL A 23 3.24 1.36 2.88
C VAL A 23 4.53 1.83 2.22
N ALA A 24 4.69 3.14 2.11
CA ALA A 24 5.87 3.70 1.45
C ALA A 24 7.15 3.28 2.18
N TYR A 25 8.20 3.04 1.40
CA TYR A 25 9.43 2.54 1.96
C TYR A 25 10.62 3.27 1.31
N GLU A 26 11.61 3.61 2.12
CA GLU A 26 12.79 4.28 1.65
C GLU A 26 13.99 3.73 2.42
N GLY A 27 14.57 2.63 1.91
CA GLY A 27 15.86 2.17 2.39
C GLY A 27 16.01 1.91 3.89
N GLY A 28 14.98 1.42 4.55
CA GLY A 28 15.08 1.15 5.98
C GLY A 28 14.90 2.36 6.88
N LYS A 29 14.66 3.53 6.29
CA LYS A 29 14.39 4.72 7.05
C LYS A 29 12.91 4.76 7.43
N ASP A 30 12.52 5.80 8.15
CA ASP A 30 11.11 6.00 8.43
C ASP A 30 10.33 6.17 7.12
N ILE A 31 9.03 5.97 7.20
CA ILE A 31 8.17 6.05 6.03
C ILE A 31 8.33 7.42 5.37
N PRO A 32 8.61 7.47 4.08
CA PRO A 32 8.78 8.75 3.39
C PRO A 32 7.45 9.34 2.95
N ILE A 33 7.50 10.56 2.43
CA ILE A 33 6.35 11.12 1.77
C ILE A 33 6.15 10.34 0.46
N PHE A 34 4.94 10.39 -0.08
CA PHE A 34 4.58 9.60 -1.26
C PHE A 34 5.57 9.80 -2.41
N GLU A 35 5.95 11.05 -2.66
CA GLU A 35 6.78 11.38 -3.81
C GLU A 35 8.24 10.95 -3.67
N ARG A 36 8.64 10.54 -2.47
CA ARG A 36 10.02 10.11 -2.24
C ARG A 36 10.17 8.62 -2.08
N ALA A 37 9.10 7.87 -2.14
CA ALA A 37 9.19 6.44 -1.92
C ALA A 37 10.04 5.76 -2.99
N ASP A 38 10.97 4.92 -2.58
CA ASP A 38 11.75 4.12 -3.51
C ASP A 38 10.95 2.89 -3.91
N CYS A 39 10.11 2.43 -3.02
CA CYS A 39 9.25 1.29 -3.28
C CYS A 39 8.13 1.33 -2.26
N PHE A 40 7.21 0.40 -2.37
CA PHE A 40 6.15 0.25 -1.38
C PHE A 40 6.20 -1.18 -0.88
N MET A 41 6.05 -1.35 0.43
CA MET A 41 5.81 -2.68 0.97
C MET A 41 4.34 -2.95 0.79
N PHE A 42 4.01 -3.96 0.02
CA PHE A 42 2.64 -4.25 -0.36
C PHE A 42 2.15 -5.42 0.48
N TYR A 43 1.22 -5.14 1.36
CA TYR A 43 0.73 -6.13 2.31
C TYR A 43 -0.65 -6.63 1.93
N THR A 44 -0.84 -7.93 2.03
CA THR A 44 -2.16 -8.52 1.91
C THR A 44 -2.67 -8.74 3.33
N VAL A 45 -3.82 -8.15 3.63
CA VAL A 45 -4.41 -8.19 4.96
C VAL A 45 -5.74 -8.91 4.90
N LEU A 46 -5.93 -9.89 5.78
CA LEU A 46 -7.16 -10.62 5.86
C LEU A 46 -7.63 -10.59 7.30
N LYS A 47 -8.80 -10.06 7.55
CA LYS A 47 -9.37 -9.95 8.88
C LYS A 47 -8.40 -9.25 9.84
N LYS A 48 -7.85 -8.14 9.39
CA LYS A 48 -6.95 -7.29 10.16
C LYS A 48 -5.64 -7.97 10.53
N ARG A 49 -5.25 -8.99 9.77
CA ARG A 49 -3.97 -9.66 10.00
C ARG A 49 -3.21 -9.70 8.68
N MET A 50 -1.93 -9.39 8.73
CA MET A 50 -1.09 -9.43 7.54
C MET A 50 -0.78 -10.89 7.22
N VAL A 51 -1.17 -11.34 6.02
CA VAL A 51 -0.96 -12.72 5.61
C VAL A 51 0.10 -12.84 4.51
N ARG A 52 0.48 -11.74 3.87
CA ARG A 52 1.49 -11.77 2.83
C ARG A 52 2.14 -10.39 2.71
N LYS A 53 3.43 -10.38 2.40
CA LYS A 53 4.17 -9.15 2.22
C LYS A 53 5.01 -9.26 0.97
N ASN A 54 4.93 -8.28 0.10
CA ASN A 54 5.73 -8.21 -1.10
C ASN A 54 6.32 -6.81 -1.21
N MET A 55 7.39 -6.68 -1.97
CA MET A 55 7.98 -5.38 -2.21
C MET A 55 7.62 -4.94 -3.63
N LEU A 56 7.07 -3.76 -3.75
CA LEU A 56 6.69 -3.21 -5.03
C LEU A 56 7.70 -2.13 -5.40
N LEU A 57 8.56 -2.44 -6.36
CA LEU A 57 9.57 -1.48 -6.78
C LEU A 57 8.96 -0.42 -7.68
N ILE A 58 9.40 0.82 -7.50
CA ILE A 58 8.91 1.93 -8.28
C ILE A 58 9.95 2.22 -9.35
N GLN A 59 9.60 2.00 -10.60
CA GLN A 59 10.51 2.27 -11.69
C GLN A 59 10.42 3.70 -12.18
N ASP A 60 9.23 4.24 -12.22
CA ASP A 60 9.01 5.62 -12.65
C ASP A 60 8.39 6.34 -11.47
N LYS A 61 9.14 7.25 -10.86
CA LYS A 61 8.70 7.91 -9.64
C LYS A 61 7.73 9.06 -9.85
N LYS A 62 7.32 9.30 -11.08
CA LYS A 62 6.33 10.33 -11.30
C LYS A 62 5.02 9.90 -10.67
N THR A 63 4.26 10.89 -10.25
CA THR A 63 3.04 10.63 -9.49
C THR A 63 2.03 9.77 -10.24
N GLU A 64 1.76 10.11 -11.48
CA GLU A 64 0.72 9.39 -12.22
C GLU A 64 1.04 7.92 -12.45
N PRO A 65 2.26 7.56 -12.90
CA PRO A 65 2.58 6.15 -13.06
C PRO A 65 2.50 5.36 -11.76
N VAL A 66 2.91 5.96 -10.64
CA VAL A 66 2.86 5.27 -9.35
C VAL A 66 1.41 5.01 -8.96
N VAL A 67 0.55 6.00 -9.09
CA VAL A 67 -0.87 5.85 -8.75
C VAL A 67 -1.50 4.79 -9.65
N ARG A 68 -1.17 4.81 -10.96
CA ARG A 68 -1.71 3.83 -11.88
C ARG A 68 -1.28 2.43 -11.49
N GLN A 69 -0.01 2.25 -11.10
CA GLN A 69 0.48 0.95 -10.70
C GLN A 69 -0.25 0.45 -9.46
N LEU A 70 -0.45 1.31 -8.48
CA LEU A 70 -1.19 0.93 -7.27
C LEU A 70 -2.63 0.57 -7.59
N LYS A 71 -3.24 1.31 -8.53
CA LYS A 71 -4.61 1.02 -8.91
C LYS A 71 -4.70 -0.32 -9.63
N GLU A 72 -3.77 -0.61 -10.50
CA GLU A 72 -3.77 -1.87 -11.23
C GLU A 72 -3.58 -3.06 -10.30
N LEU A 73 -2.87 -2.86 -9.21
CA LEU A 73 -2.69 -3.90 -8.21
C LEU A 73 -3.83 -3.94 -7.21
N GLN A 74 -4.83 -3.09 -7.40
CA GLN A 74 -6.03 -3.06 -6.57
C GLN A 74 -5.73 -2.71 -5.11
N ALA A 75 -4.77 -1.81 -4.90
CA ALA A 75 -4.49 -1.34 -3.55
C ALA A 75 -5.73 -0.67 -2.97
N ASP A 76 -6.03 -0.94 -1.73
CA ASP A 76 -7.16 -0.34 -1.05
C ASP A 76 -6.73 0.87 -0.24
N ALA A 77 -5.50 0.88 0.22
CA ALA A 77 -5.00 1.95 1.07
C ALA A 77 -3.52 2.13 0.86
N VAL A 78 -3.03 3.33 1.10
CA VAL A 78 -1.62 3.63 1.03
C VAL A 78 -1.27 4.45 2.26
N VAL A 79 -0.14 4.12 2.89
CA VAL A 79 0.33 4.80 4.09
C VAL A 79 1.65 5.48 3.76
N CYS A 80 1.72 6.78 3.94
CA CYS A 80 2.93 7.58 3.71
C CYS A 80 3.04 8.60 4.82
N ARG A 81 4.19 9.26 4.94
CA ARG A 81 4.32 10.30 5.94
C ARG A 81 3.46 11.51 5.54
N ALA A 82 3.36 11.76 4.26
CA ALA A 82 2.53 12.86 3.74
C ALA A 82 2.32 12.64 2.25
N PHE A 83 1.36 13.36 1.69
CA PHE A 83 1.04 13.28 0.27
C PHE A 83 0.98 14.68 -0.30
N GLY A 84 1.55 14.90 -1.47
CA GLY A 84 1.36 16.15 -2.18
C GLY A 84 -0.08 16.25 -2.68
N PRO A 85 -0.53 17.45 -3.03
CA PRO A 85 -1.92 17.65 -3.45
C PRO A 85 -2.30 16.83 -4.69
N ARG A 86 -1.39 16.73 -5.65
CA ARG A 86 -1.70 15.98 -6.86
C ARG A 86 -1.80 14.50 -6.57
N ALA A 87 -0.87 13.96 -5.76
CA ALA A 87 -0.92 12.54 -5.41
C ALA A 87 -2.22 12.22 -4.68
N LYS A 88 -2.59 13.08 -3.72
CA LYS A 88 -3.81 12.86 -2.96
C LYS A 88 -5.01 12.85 -3.87
N HIS A 89 -5.06 13.80 -4.81
CA HIS A 89 -6.19 13.89 -5.73
C HIS A 89 -6.30 12.63 -6.61
N LEU A 90 -5.18 12.20 -7.16
CA LEU A 90 -5.19 11.04 -8.05
C LEU A 90 -5.51 9.75 -7.30
N LEU A 91 -5.02 9.62 -6.07
CA LEU A 91 -5.32 8.45 -5.25
C LEU A 91 -6.80 8.43 -4.88
N ASP A 92 -7.35 9.59 -4.54
CA ASP A 92 -8.77 9.67 -4.22
C ASP A 92 -9.61 9.28 -5.43
N GLU A 93 -9.24 9.75 -6.62
CA GLU A 93 -9.96 9.38 -7.83
C GLU A 93 -9.86 7.89 -8.12
N ALA A 94 -8.75 7.27 -7.76
CA ALA A 94 -8.56 5.85 -7.98
C ALA A 94 -9.26 5.00 -6.92
N GLY A 95 -9.86 5.63 -5.92
CA GLY A 95 -10.53 4.89 -4.87
C GLY A 95 -9.59 4.33 -3.83
N ILE A 96 -8.37 4.85 -3.75
CA ILE A 96 -7.37 4.38 -2.79
C ILE A 96 -7.35 5.32 -1.59
N ARG A 97 -7.56 4.78 -0.41
CA ARG A 97 -7.58 5.60 0.81
C ARG A 97 -6.17 5.97 1.22
N CYS A 98 -5.96 7.21 1.61
CA CYS A 98 -4.65 7.73 1.98
C CYS A 98 -4.56 7.90 3.48
N TYR A 99 -3.50 7.40 4.08
CA TYR A 99 -3.26 7.54 5.51
C TYR A 99 -1.87 8.09 5.76
N GLU A 100 -1.75 8.99 6.71
CA GLU A 100 -0.45 9.58 7.04
C GLU A 100 0.06 8.99 8.35
N PHE A 101 1.33 8.68 8.40
CA PHE A 101 1.95 8.12 9.59
C PHE A 101 3.41 8.53 9.64
N ASP A 102 3.88 8.99 10.80
CA ASP A 102 5.25 9.39 10.98
C ASP A 102 5.92 8.33 11.82
N GLY A 103 6.80 7.57 11.25
CA GLY A 103 7.49 6.48 11.93
C GLY A 103 7.94 5.40 10.98
N GLY A 104 8.23 4.24 11.51
CA GLY A 104 8.76 3.14 10.70
C GLY A 104 7.68 2.39 9.96
N THR A 105 8.11 1.61 8.97
CA THR A 105 7.19 0.88 8.11
C THR A 105 6.31 -0.09 8.88
N GLN A 106 6.91 -0.88 9.76
CA GLN A 106 6.15 -1.87 10.51
C GLN A 106 5.17 -1.19 11.47
N ALA A 107 5.61 -0.09 12.10
CA ALA A 107 4.75 0.64 13.02
C ALA A 107 3.57 1.26 12.26
N GLY A 108 3.80 1.72 11.02
CA GLY A 108 2.73 2.26 10.21
C GLY A 108 1.70 1.20 9.84
N LEU A 109 2.17 0.01 9.46
CA LEU A 109 1.24 -1.08 9.18
C LEU A 109 0.44 -1.45 10.42
N ASN A 110 1.11 -1.55 11.57
CA ASN A 110 0.42 -1.90 12.81
C ASN A 110 -0.64 -0.86 13.17
N ALA A 111 -0.32 0.42 13.00
CA ALA A 111 -1.28 1.49 13.27
C ALA A 111 -2.49 1.38 12.36
N TYR A 112 -2.26 1.03 11.08
CA TYR A 112 -3.37 0.84 10.16
C TYR A 112 -4.24 -0.34 10.60
N LEU A 113 -3.61 -1.47 10.96
CA LEU A 113 -4.36 -2.65 11.36
C LEU A 113 -5.17 -2.42 12.62
N GLU A 114 -4.65 -1.59 13.52
CA GLU A 114 -5.35 -1.27 14.76
C GLU A 114 -6.46 -0.25 14.56
N GLY A 115 -6.53 0.35 13.38
CA GLY A 115 -7.55 1.36 13.12
C GLY A 115 -7.25 2.69 13.76
N SER A 116 -5.97 2.94 14.13
CA SER A 116 -5.63 4.18 14.79
C SER A 116 -5.26 5.30 13.85
N LEU A 117 -5.18 5.04 12.54
CA LEU A 117 -4.86 6.08 11.57
C LEU A 117 -6.13 6.74 11.08
N GLN A 118 -6.01 8.02 10.78
CA GLN A 118 -7.13 8.75 10.20
C GLN A 118 -6.86 8.97 8.73
N GLN A 119 -7.89 8.83 7.93
CA GLN A 119 -7.77 9.03 6.51
C GLN A 119 -7.45 10.49 6.25
N GLY A 120 -6.39 10.72 5.51
CA GLY A 120 -5.91 12.07 5.23
C GLY A 120 -6.61 12.79 4.11
#